data_d09a3a9a6bceeefdc592891b4edd86fc
#
_entry.id   d09a3a9a6bceeefdc592891b4edd86fc
#
_cell.length_a   1.000
_cell.length_b   1.000
_cell.length_c   1.000
_cell.angle_alpha   90.00
_cell.angle_beta   90.00
_cell.angle_gamma   90.00
#
_symmetry.space_group_name_H-M   'P 1'
#
loop_
_entity.id
_entity.type
_entity.pdbx_description
1 polymer ?
#
loop_
_entity_poly.entity_id
_entity_poly.type
_entity_poly.pdbx_seq_one_letter_code
_entity_poly.pdbx_strand_id
1 'polypeptide(L)'
;MPLNCIPSTVTVEAYEQKRASFADGMWVDVGTWGGVVPGNASSLVPMLAEGARGFKCFLCDSGVDEFPPVDEAQLRVAMTELKRVGGMLMFHAEMETGASVDGDQDPTEYATFLNSRPPAMEVKAIDLVVNLCREFGTVPCHIVHLSAADALPAIRAAKAEGLPLTVETCFHYLTISAEEVPTCSTEYKCCPPIRGQSNRDLLWEAVLDGTIDFVVSDHSPCTPDLKLHPCCGGKIAHGATEGDFVGAWGGIASVGIGLPLLWTEGKRRGLSLQDVARLVCEHTARHAGLGDRKGRIAVGLDADFVVWDPEEDNLIDAEKLHFRNKLTPYHERPCKGLVHQTVVRGSVVYDISQVDDSHSWENGFSKAPCGQWIDSPISRQ
;
A
#
# COMPACT_ATOMS: atom_id res chain seq x y z
N MET A 1 5.84 2.19 0.86
CA MET A 1 6.57 2.34 -0.41
C MET A 1 6.39 3.75 -0.95
N PRO A 2 7.25 4.68 -0.66
CA PRO A 2 7.11 6.03 -1.18
C PRO A 2 7.53 6.06 -2.66
N LEU A 3 6.60 5.75 -3.55
CA LEU A 3 6.81 5.73 -5.00
C LEU A 3 6.36 7.04 -5.66
N ASN A 4 5.15 7.47 -5.35
CA ASN A 4 4.57 8.72 -5.85
C ASN A 4 5.12 9.89 -5.04
N CYS A 5 6.34 10.30 -5.36
CA CYS A 5 7.04 11.43 -4.77
C CYS A 5 7.54 12.35 -5.89
N ILE A 6 7.89 13.57 -5.57
CA ILE A 6 8.46 14.52 -6.54
C ILE A 6 9.89 14.81 -6.15
N PRO A 7 10.86 14.46 -7.02
CA PRO A 7 10.71 13.75 -8.29
C PRO A 7 10.33 12.26 -8.08
N SER A 8 9.62 11.70 -9.06
CA SER A 8 9.29 10.26 -9.06
C SER A 8 10.56 9.41 -9.16
N THR A 9 10.59 8.25 -8.47
CA THR A 9 11.79 7.39 -8.39
C THR A 9 11.93 6.53 -9.65
N VAL A 10 12.25 7.16 -10.77
CA VAL A 10 12.30 6.53 -12.11
C VAL A 10 13.68 6.60 -12.76
N THR A 11 14.66 7.20 -12.09
CA THR A 11 16.08 7.26 -12.48
C THR A 11 16.97 7.05 -11.26
N VAL A 12 18.27 6.80 -11.48
CA VAL A 12 19.26 6.67 -10.41
C VAL A 12 19.38 7.98 -9.61
N GLU A 13 19.37 9.11 -10.29
CA GLU A 13 19.47 10.44 -9.66
C GLU A 13 18.29 10.71 -8.73
N ALA A 14 17.05 10.36 -9.16
CA ALA A 14 15.86 10.48 -8.33
C ALA A 14 15.87 9.50 -7.14
N TYR A 15 16.43 8.29 -7.33
CA TYR A 15 16.66 7.32 -6.26
C TYR A 15 17.61 7.86 -5.19
N GLU A 16 18.76 8.42 -5.61
CA GLU A 16 19.75 9.02 -4.72
C GLU A 16 19.20 10.24 -3.98
N GLN A 17 18.43 11.08 -4.67
CA GLN A 17 17.77 12.22 -4.04
C GLN A 17 16.79 11.76 -2.96
N LYS A 18 16.03 10.69 -3.22
CA LYS A 18 15.15 10.09 -2.22
C LYS A 18 15.95 9.55 -1.04
N ARG A 19 17.02 8.79 -1.28
CA ARG A 19 17.90 8.26 -0.23
C ARG A 19 18.43 9.38 0.66
N ALA A 20 18.89 10.46 0.05
CA ALA A 20 19.39 11.62 0.78
C ALA A 20 18.33 12.30 1.66
N SER A 21 17.05 12.28 1.28
CA SER A 21 15.97 12.88 2.06
C SER A 21 15.65 12.15 3.36
N PHE A 22 16.13 10.91 3.54
CA PHE A 22 15.96 10.10 4.74
C PHE A 22 17.17 10.14 5.70
N ALA A 23 18.26 10.83 5.33
CA ALA A 23 19.55 10.73 6.02
C ALA A 23 19.50 11.06 7.52
N ASP A 24 18.59 11.93 7.96
CA ASP A 24 18.57 12.47 9.32
C ASP A 24 17.38 12.04 10.18
N GLY A 25 16.52 11.09 9.75
CA GLY A 25 15.26 10.91 10.47
C GLY A 25 14.56 9.56 10.34
N MET A 26 15.28 8.43 10.25
CA MET A 26 14.64 7.11 10.20
C MET A 26 14.64 6.44 11.58
N TRP A 27 13.45 6.17 12.14
CA TRP A 27 13.30 5.31 13.31
C TRP A 27 13.25 3.82 12.95
N VAL A 28 12.81 3.51 11.74
CA VAL A 28 12.76 2.15 11.20
C VAL A 28 13.64 2.02 9.97
N ASP A 29 14.01 0.79 9.64
CA ASP A 29 14.75 0.53 8.41
C ASP A 29 13.85 0.77 7.19
N VAL A 30 14.36 1.44 6.17
CA VAL A 30 13.62 1.84 4.97
C VAL A 30 14.30 1.33 3.73
N GLY A 31 13.57 0.57 2.91
CA GLY A 31 13.90 0.28 1.52
C GLY A 31 12.90 0.96 0.59
N THR A 32 13.24 1.11 -0.68
CA THR A 32 12.34 1.75 -1.65
C THR A 32 12.17 0.93 -2.91
N TRP A 33 11.09 1.23 -3.63
CA TRP A 33 10.78 0.73 -4.95
C TRP A 33 11.07 1.81 -5.98
N GLY A 34 11.50 1.39 -7.18
CA GLY A 34 11.56 2.26 -8.34
C GLY A 34 10.26 2.22 -9.14
N GLY A 35 10.16 3.08 -10.13
CA GLY A 35 9.03 3.14 -11.04
C GLY A 35 9.40 2.71 -12.46
N VAL A 36 8.43 2.12 -13.19
CA VAL A 36 8.46 1.92 -14.63
C VAL A 36 7.53 2.93 -15.26
N VAL A 37 8.09 3.78 -16.11
CA VAL A 37 7.37 4.77 -16.91
C VAL A 37 7.82 4.69 -18.38
N PRO A 38 7.11 5.29 -19.34
CA PRO A 38 7.52 5.28 -20.73
C PRO A 38 8.97 5.73 -20.92
N GLY A 39 9.78 4.91 -21.60
CA GLY A 39 11.15 5.23 -21.99
C GLY A 39 12.24 5.02 -20.93
N ASN A 40 11.94 4.64 -19.67
CA ASN A 40 12.95 4.51 -18.63
C ASN A 40 13.53 3.09 -18.43
N ALA A 41 13.28 2.16 -19.33
CA ALA A 41 13.71 0.76 -19.17
C ALA A 41 15.23 0.60 -18.94
N SER A 42 16.06 1.46 -19.54
CA SER A 42 17.51 1.47 -19.36
C SER A 42 17.96 1.87 -17.94
N SER A 43 17.11 2.51 -17.15
CA SER A 43 17.39 2.92 -15.76
C SER A 43 17.10 1.82 -14.75
N LEU A 44 16.35 0.76 -15.12
CA LEU A 44 15.88 -0.26 -14.17
C LEU A 44 17.05 -1.07 -13.58
N VAL A 45 17.94 -1.56 -14.42
CA VAL A 45 19.11 -2.34 -13.96
C VAL A 45 20.04 -1.50 -13.09
N PRO A 46 20.42 -0.27 -13.48
CA PRO A 46 21.18 0.63 -12.59
C PRO A 46 20.51 0.90 -11.24
N MET A 47 19.21 1.18 -11.21
CA MET A 47 18.48 1.41 -9.93
C MET A 47 18.46 0.15 -9.03
N LEU A 48 18.35 -1.06 -9.59
CA LEU A 48 18.48 -2.29 -8.81
C LEU A 48 19.89 -2.43 -8.21
N ALA A 49 20.93 -2.04 -8.93
CA ALA A 49 22.31 -2.06 -8.43
C ALA A 49 22.51 -1.09 -7.27
N GLU A 50 21.80 0.05 -7.26
CA GLU A 50 21.79 1.01 -6.15
C GLU A 50 20.93 0.57 -4.95
N GLY A 51 20.18 -0.54 -5.06
CA GLY A 51 19.42 -1.09 -3.94
C GLY A 51 17.89 -0.95 -4.03
N ALA A 52 17.34 -0.48 -5.15
CA ALA A 52 15.90 -0.53 -5.36
C ALA A 52 15.39 -1.97 -5.24
N ARG A 53 14.27 -2.19 -4.50
CA ARG A 53 13.78 -3.53 -4.18
C ARG A 53 12.98 -4.20 -5.30
N GLY A 54 12.63 -3.46 -6.34
CA GLY A 54 11.84 -3.82 -7.51
C GLY A 54 11.17 -2.58 -8.06
N PHE A 55 10.21 -2.76 -8.96
CA PHE A 55 9.59 -1.63 -9.67
C PHE A 55 8.07 -1.75 -9.67
N LYS A 56 7.40 -0.59 -9.66
CA LYS A 56 5.95 -0.47 -9.83
C LYS A 56 5.64 0.30 -11.10
N CYS A 57 4.54 -0.06 -11.77
CA CYS A 57 3.95 0.70 -12.87
C CYS A 57 2.46 0.92 -12.65
N PHE A 58 1.89 1.83 -13.45
CA PHE A 58 0.46 2.05 -13.57
C PHE A 58 0.01 1.65 -14.98
N LEU A 59 -1.20 1.09 -15.09
CA LEU A 59 -1.85 0.75 -16.36
C LEU A 59 -3.00 1.71 -16.73
N CYS A 60 -3.24 2.67 -15.84
CA CYS A 60 -4.15 3.81 -16.03
C CYS A 60 -3.46 5.07 -15.49
N ASP A 61 -4.09 6.23 -15.63
CA ASP A 61 -3.59 7.49 -15.07
C ASP A 61 -3.34 7.36 -13.56
N SER A 62 -2.13 7.72 -13.13
CA SER A 62 -1.70 7.70 -11.73
C SER A 62 -2.17 8.92 -10.92
N GLY A 63 -2.69 9.95 -11.58
CA GLY A 63 -2.98 11.26 -11.00
C GLY A 63 -1.73 12.12 -10.75
N VAL A 64 -0.56 11.72 -11.27
CA VAL A 64 0.72 12.46 -11.15
C VAL A 64 1.39 12.50 -12.52
N ASP A 65 1.57 13.71 -13.08
CA ASP A 65 2.12 13.92 -14.42
C ASP A 65 3.53 13.30 -14.58
N GLU A 66 4.33 13.30 -13.52
CA GLU A 66 5.69 12.73 -13.51
C GLU A 66 5.69 11.18 -13.45
N PHE A 67 4.51 10.56 -13.35
CA PHE A 67 4.37 9.10 -13.33
C PHE A 67 3.30 8.62 -14.31
N PRO A 68 3.49 8.81 -15.62
CA PRO A 68 2.51 8.39 -16.62
C PRO A 68 2.35 6.85 -16.69
N PRO A 69 1.18 6.35 -17.12
CA PRO A 69 0.95 4.92 -17.29
C PRO A 69 1.80 4.34 -18.43
N VAL A 70 2.00 3.03 -18.39
CA VAL A 70 2.69 2.26 -19.43
C VAL A 70 1.70 1.37 -20.20
N ASP A 71 1.94 1.22 -21.48
CA ASP A 71 1.23 0.27 -22.34
C ASP A 71 1.88 -1.12 -22.35
N GLU A 72 1.22 -2.07 -23.00
CA GLU A 72 1.66 -3.45 -23.10
C GLU A 72 3.03 -3.61 -23.79
N ALA A 73 3.33 -2.77 -24.80
CA ALA A 73 4.62 -2.81 -25.52
C ALA A 73 5.75 -2.33 -24.60
N GLN A 74 5.53 -1.26 -23.85
CA GLN A 74 6.48 -0.73 -22.86
C GLN A 74 6.70 -1.70 -21.69
N LEU A 75 5.65 -2.41 -21.25
CA LEU A 75 5.79 -3.47 -20.25
C LEU A 75 6.71 -4.59 -20.74
N ARG A 76 6.58 -5.06 -22.00
CA ARG A 76 7.47 -6.08 -22.55
C ARG A 76 8.93 -5.63 -22.58
N VAL A 77 9.18 -4.37 -22.90
CA VAL A 77 10.53 -3.80 -22.88
C VAL A 77 11.08 -3.82 -21.45
N ALA A 78 10.32 -3.30 -20.46
CA ALA A 78 10.74 -3.30 -19.07
C ALA A 78 10.95 -4.72 -18.51
N MET A 79 10.03 -5.63 -18.78
CA MET A 79 10.12 -7.03 -18.32
C MET A 79 11.30 -7.79 -18.98
N THR A 80 11.68 -7.42 -20.20
CA THR A 80 12.89 -7.94 -20.85
C THR A 80 14.15 -7.57 -20.06
N GLU A 81 14.28 -6.32 -19.63
CA GLU A 81 15.40 -5.88 -18.80
C GLU A 81 15.38 -6.54 -17.42
N LEU A 82 14.21 -6.59 -16.77
CA LEU A 82 14.06 -7.21 -15.45
C LEU A 82 14.34 -8.72 -15.46
N LYS A 83 14.01 -9.42 -16.54
CA LYS A 83 14.31 -10.85 -16.72
C LYS A 83 15.80 -11.15 -16.64
N ARG A 84 16.65 -10.25 -17.14
CA ARG A 84 18.11 -10.43 -17.17
C ARG A 84 18.75 -10.42 -15.78
N VAL A 85 18.08 -9.75 -14.81
CA VAL A 85 18.64 -9.49 -13.48
C VAL A 85 17.78 -10.03 -12.34
N GLY A 86 16.71 -10.77 -12.65
CA GLY A 86 15.78 -11.30 -11.65
C GLY A 86 14.97 -10.20 -10.94
N GLY A 87 14.75 -9.06 -11.60
CA GLY A 87 13.97 -7.97 -11.07
C GLY A 87 12.48 -8.30 -11.00
N MET A 88 11.74 -7.67 -10.08
CA MET A 88 10.29 -7.82 -9.90
C MET A 88 9.55 -6.61 -10.45
N LEU A 89 8.37 -6.86 -11.05
CA LEU A 89 7.45 -5.81 -11.47
C LEU A 89 6.13 -5.91 -10.72
N MET A 90 5.69 -4.78 -10.19
CA MET A 90 4.44 -4.62 -9.45
C MET A 90 3.49 -3.74 -10.26
N PHE A 91 2.19 -4.01 -10.17
CA PHE A 91 1.20 -3.37 -11.01
C PHE A 91 0.10 -2.73 -10.18
N HIS A 92 -0.09 -1.40 -10.35
CA HIS A 92 -1.39 -0.81 -10.12
C HIS A 92 -2.29 -1.33 -11.25
N ALA A 93 -3.05 -2.39 -10.94
CA ALA A 93 -3.74 -3.18 -11.94
C ALA A 93 -5.16 -2.67 -12.19
N GLU A 94 -5.31 -1.49 -12.74
CA GLU A 94 -6.55 -0.95 -13.30
C GLU A 94 -6.31 -0.54 -14.76
N MET A 95 -7.23 -0.87 -15.65
CA MET A 95 -7.23 -0.45 -17.06
C MET A 95 -8.59 0.11 -17.46
N GLU A 96 -8.59 1.20 -18.22
CA GLU A 96 -9.82 1.84 -18.69
C GLU A 96 -10.73 0.86 -19.44
N THR A 97 -12.01 0.88 -19.10
CA THR A 97 -13.07 0.06 -19.71
C THR A 97 -14.11 0.89 -20.43
N GLY A 98 -13.92 2.23 -20.49
CA GLY A 98 -14.90 3.17 -21.04
C GLY A 98 -16.04 3.50 -20.07
N ALA A 99 -15.93 3.08 -18.80
CA ALA A 99 -16.83 3.55 -17.76
C ALA A 99 -16.63 5.06 -17.54
N SER A 100 -17.72 5.79 -17.50
CA SER A 100 -17.72 7.24 -17.24
C SER A 100 -18.76 7.57 -16.17
N VAL A 101 -18.54 8.67 -15.47
CA VAL A 101 -19.57 9.25 -14.59
C VAL A 101 -20.55 10.00 -15.49
N ASP A 102 -21.85 9.66 -15.40
CA ASP A 102 -22.89 10.47 -16.03
C ASP A 102 -22.91 11.85 -15.36
N GLY A 103 -22.96 12.92 -16.18
CA GLY A 103 -22.88 14.31 -15.70
C GLY A 103 -23.96 14.74 -14.70
N ASP A 104 -25.02 13.96 -14.58
CA ASP A 104 -26.14 14.20 -13.65
C ASP A 104 -25.97 13.49 -12.29
N GLN A 105 -24.90 12.70 -12.09
CA GLN A 105 -24.65 12.01 -10.82
C GLN A 105 -24.00 12.95 -9.81
N ASP A 106 -24.46 12.89 -8.55
CA ASP A 106 -23.92 13.70 -7.47
C ASP A 106 -22.47 13.25 -7.12
N PRO A 107 -21.45 14.10 -7.34
CA PRO A 107 -20.06 13.72 -7.09
C PRO A 107 -19.73 13.62 -5.59
N THR A 108 -20.60 14.09 -4.69
CA THR A 108 -20.43 13.99 -3.25
C THR A 108 -20.87 12.63 -2.70
N GLU A 109 -21.54 11.82 -3.51
CA GLU A 109 -21.91 10.45 -3.18
C GLU A 109 -20.80 9.47 -3.58
N TYR A 110 -20.42 8.60 -2.63
CA TYR A 110 -19.37 7.60 -2.89
C TYR A 110 -19.71 6.66 -4.05
N ALA A 111 -21.00 6.36 -4.24
CA ALA A 111 -21.48 5.49 -5.32
C ALA A 111 -21.13 6.05 -6.72
N THR A 112 -21.11 7.36 -6.90
CA THR A 112 -20.71 8.01 -8.16
C THR A 112 -19.27 7.69 -8.51
N PHE A 113 -18.36 7.82 -7.53
CA PHE A 113 -16.96 7.43 -7.71
C PHE A 113 -16.79 5.91 -7.91
N LEU A 114 -17.48 5.09 -7.10
CA LEU A 114 -17.42 3.63 -7.20
C LEU A 114 -17.84 3.14 -8.61
N ASN A 115 -18.88 3.71 -9.18
CA ASN A 115 -19.40 3.38 -10.52
C ASN A 115 -18.42 3.78 -11.63
N SER A 116 -17.61 4.82 -11.43
CA SER A 116 -16.58 5.24 -12.39
C SER A 116 -15.41 4.25 -12.49
N ARG A 117 -15.23 3.38 -11.49
CA ARG A 117 -14.14 2.39 -11.40
C ARG A 117 -14.69 0.97 -11.16
N PRO A 118 -15.43 0.40 -12.13
CA PRO A 118 -16.05 -0.91 -11.98
C PRO A 118 -14.98 -2.01 -11.83
N PRO A 119 -15.32 -3.16 -11.21
CA PRO A 119 -14.43 -4.32 -11.06
C PRO A 119 -13.75 -4.77 -12.35
N ALA A 120 -14.41 -4.58 -13.49
CA ALA A 120 -13.89 -4.90 -14.82
C ALA A 120 -12.56 -4.20 -15.15
N MET A 121 -12.25 -3.04 -14.54
CA MET A 121 -10.97 -2.36 -14.73
C MET A 121 -9.81 -3.19 -14.13
N GLU A 122 -10.01 -3.74 -12.91
CA GLU A 122 -9.02 -4.61 -12.28
C GLU A 122 -8.93 -5.97 -13.00
N VAL A 123 -10.06 -6.59 -13.34
CA VAL A 123 -10.09 -7.87 -14.07
C VAL A 123 -9.32 -7.77 -15.38
N LYS A 124 -9.59 -6.75 -16.19
CA LYS A 124 -8.90 -6.53 -17.47
C LYS A 124 -7.39 -6.36 -17.31
N ALA A 125 -6.98 -5.59 -16.32
CA ALA A 125 -5.56 -5.36 -16.02
C ALA A 125 -4.86 -6.63 -15.52
N ILE A 126 -5.50 -7.37 -14.62
CA ILE A 126 -4.97 -8.60 -14.05
C ILE A 126 -4.84 -9.69 -15.10
N ASP A 127 -5.80 -9.81 -16.02
CA ASP A 127 -5.70 -10.73 -17.16
C ASP A 127 -4.46 -10.41 -18.03
N LEU A 128 -4.18 -9.13 -18.31
CA LEU A 128 -2.96 -8.72 -19.01
C LEU A 128 -1.71 -9.12 -18.20
N VAL A 129 -1.68 -8.82 -16.88
CA VAL A 129 -0.54 -9.16 -16.02
C VAL A 129 -0.30 -10.67 -15.98
N VAL A 130 -1.34 -11.49 -15.85
CA VAL A 130 -1.24 -12.97 -15.88
C VAL A 130 -0.65 -13.45 -17.20
N ASN A 131 -1.09 -12.88 -18.33
CA ASN A 131 -0.55 -13.23 -19.65
C ASN A 131 0.94 -12.85 -19.78
N LEU A 132 1.33 -11.66 -19.32
CA LEU A 132 2.73 -11.24 -19.30
C LEU A 132 3.58 -12.11 -18.34
N CYS A 133 3.04 -12.42 -17.16
CA CYS A 133 3.70 -13.31 -16.21
C CYS A 133 3.98 -14.70 -16.82
N ARG A 134 3.04 -15.23 -17.59
CA ARG A 134 3.19 -16.50 -18.32
C ARG A 134 4.22 -16.38 -19.45
N GLU A 135 4.19 -15.30 -20.24
CA GLU A 135 5.12 -15.04 -21.34
C GLU A 135 6.57 -14.92 -20.84
N PHE A 136 6.79 -14.17 -19.78
CA PHE A 136 8.13 -13.93 -19.24
C PHE A 136 8.62 -15.00 -18.25
N GLY A 137 7.74 -15.75 -17.63
CA GLY A 137 7.95 -16.99 -16.87
C GLY A 137 8.81 -16.88 -15.60
N THR A 138 9.90 -16.09 -15.63
CA THR A 138 10.86 -15.95 -14.53
C THR A 138 10.87 -14.57 -13.89
N VAL A 139 10.12 -13.59 -14.44
CA VAL A 139 9.96 -12.27 -13.86
C VAL A 139 8.86 -12.34 -12.80
N PRO A 140 9.17 -12.19 -11.50
CA PRO A 140 8.14 -12.12 -10.49
C PRO A 140 7.20 -10.93 -10.75
N CYS A 141 5.92 -11.22 -10.82
CA CYS A 141 4.85 -10.23 -10.97
C CYS A 141 4.09 -10.07 -9.66
N HIS A 142 3.65 -8.86 -9.36
CA HIS A 142 2.88 -8.61 -8.15
C HIS A 142 1.72 -7.66 -8.40
N ILE A 143 0.52 -8.07 -8.01
CA ILE A 143 -0.66 -7.21 -8.00
C ILE A 143 -0.70 -6.48 -6.67
N VAL A 144 -0.52 -5.15 -6.70
CA VAL A 144 -0.66 -4.33 -5.49
C VAL A 144 -2.13 -4.03 -5.20
N HIS A 145 -2.48 -3.85 -3.94
CA HIS A 145 -3.77 -3.35 -3.42
C HIS A 145 -5.02 -3.90 -4.14
N LEU A 146 -5.12 -5.24 -4.34
CA LEU A 146 -6.30 -5.87 -4.93
C LEU A 146 -7.57 -5.49 -4.17
N SER A 147 -8.53 -4.90 -4.86
CA SER A 147 -9.84 -4.51 -4.33
C SER A 147 -10.98 -5.37 -4.89
N ALA A 148 -10.98 -5.70 -6.18
CA ALA A 148 -12.07 -6.44 -6.82
C ALA A 148 -11.93 -7.96 -6.63
N ALA A 149 -12.84 -8.57 -5.90
CA ALA A 149 -12.89 -10.03 -5.73
C ALA A 149 -13.19 -10.77 -7.05
N ASP A 150 -13.76 -10.08 -8.03
CA ASP A 150 -14.01 -10.60 -9.39
C ASP A 150 -12.74 -11.10 -10.09
N ALA A 151 -11.56 -10.60 -9.72
CA ALA A 151 -10.28 -11.04 -10.27
C ALA A 151 -9.72 -12.32 -9.61
N LEU A 152 -10.26 -12.76 -8.47
CA LEU A 152 -9.76 -13.93 -7.72
C LEU A 152 -9.73 -15.24 -8.55
N PRO A 153 -10.71 -15.54 -9.42
CA PRO A 153 -10.64 -16.75 -10.25
C PRO A 153 -9.41 -16.77 -11.18
N ALA A 154 -9.07 -15.65 -11.82
CA ALA A 154 -7.88 -15.54 -12.68
C ALA A 154 -6.58 -15.68 -11.88
N ILE A 155 -6.52 -15.07 -10.70
CA ILE A 155 -5.38 -15.16 -9.77
C ILE A 155 -5.18 -16.61 -9.30
N ARG A 156 -6.25 -17.29 -8.87
CA ARG A 156 -6.18 -18.70 -8.44
C ARG A 156 -5.69 -19.61 -9.56
N ALA A 157 -6.18 -19.40 -10.79
CA ALA A 157 -5.75 -20.15 -11.96
C ALA A 157 -4.24 -19.93 -12.24
N ALA A 158 -3.77 -18.68 -12.22
CA ALA A 158 -2.37 -18.34 -12.42
C ALA A 158 -1.45 -18.97 -11.36
N LYS A 159 -1.85 -18.94 -10.08
CA LYS A 159 -1.12 -19.60 -8.98
C LYS A 159 -1.11 -21.10 -9.11
N ALA A 160 -2.22 -21.72 -9.54
CA ALA A 160 -2.30 -23.16 -9.79
C ALA A 160 -1.41 -23.61 -10.97
N GLU A 161 -1.18 -22.75 -11.96
CA GLU A 161 -0.21 -22.95 -13.04
C GLU A 161 1.25 -22.84 -12.54
N GLY A 162 1.49 -22.36 -11.31
CA GLY A 162 2.84 -22.14 -10.77
C GLY A 162 3.51 -20.88 -11.28
N LEU A 163 2.75 -19.90 -11.79
CA LEU A 163 3.31 -18.63 -12.23
C LEU A 163 3.89 -17.85 -11.04
N PRO A 164 5.00 -17.11 -11.21
CA PRO A 164 5.61 -16.31 -10.17
C PRO A 164 4.77 -15.02 -9.90
N LEU A 165 3.52 -15.21 -9.50
CA LEU A 165 2.54 -14.18 -9.21
C LEU A 165 2.24 -14.13 -7.72
N THR A 166 2.39 -12.94 -7.12
CA THR A 166 1.93 -12.62 -5.77
C THR A 166 0.90 -11.50 -5.80
N VAL A 167 0.07 -11.44 -4.75
CA VAL A 167 -1.03 -10.46 -4.65
C VAL A 167 -1.13 -9.96 -3.22
N GLU A 168 -1.27 -8.65 -3.05
CA GLU A 168 -1.60 -8.03 -1.76
C GLU A 168 -2.97 -7.37 -1.80
N THR A 169 -3.58 -7.22 -0.63
CA THR A 169 -4.73 -6.35 -0.41
C THR A 169 -4.43 -5.37 0.72
N CYS A 170 -5.34 -4.41 0.96
CA CYS A 170 -5.13 -3.37 1.96
C CYS A 170 -6.05 -3.53 3.16
N PHE A 171 -5.62 -2.96 4.31
CA PHE A 171 -6.45 -2.95 5.52
C PHE A 171 -7.82 -2.33 5.25
N HIS A 172 -7.91 -1.26 4.45
CA HIS A 172 -9.16 -0.60 4.15
C HIS A 172 -10.15 -1.48 3.36
N TYR A 173 -9.69 -2.31 2.41
CA TYR A 173 -10.58 -3.24 1.70
C TYR A 173 -11.09 -4.39 2.57
N LEU A 174 -10.40 -4.67 3.67
CA LEU A 174 -10.78 -5.72 4.63
C LEU A 174 -11.61 -5.19 5.81
N THR A 175 -11.64 -3.89 6.03
CA THR A 175 -12.23 -3.30 7.25
C THR A 175 -13.34 -2.28 7.00
N ILE A 176 -13.49 -1.80 5.77
CA ILE A 176 -14.51 -0.83 5.37
C ILE A 176 -15.30 -1.40 4.20
N SER A 177 -16.58 -1.12 4.11
CA SER A 177 -17.41 -1.40 2.94
C SER A 177 -17.98 -0.11 2.33
N ALA A 178 -18.30 -0.13 1.04
CA ALA A 178 -18.82 1.04 0.32
C ALA A 178 -20.10 1.58 0.93
N GLU A 179 -20.91 0.70 1.51
CA GLU A 179 -22.17 1.03 2.17
C GLU A 179 -21.99 1.83 3.47
N GLU A 180 -20.77 1.78 4.05
CA GLU A 180 -20.42 2.50 5.27
C GLU A 180 -19.89 3.92 5.00
N VAL A 181 -19.58 4.26 3.74
CA VAL A 181 -18.95 5.55 3.39
C VAL A 181 -19.98 6.67 3.39
N PRO A 182 -19.83 7.68 4.26
CA PRO A 182 -20.78 8.80 4.31
C PRO A 182 -20.60 9.74 3.10
N THR A 183 -21.67 10.47 2.75
CA THR A 183 -21.64 11.56 1.77
C THR A 183 -20.57 12.58 2.15
N CYS A 184 -19.87 13.15 1.19
CA CYS A 184 -18.78 14.13 1.33
C CYS A 184 -17.52 13.66 2.08
N SER A 185 -17.45 12.41 2.54
CA SER A 185 -16.34 11.86 3.36
C SER A 185 -15.18 11.38 2.48
N THR A 186 -14.54 12.32 1.79
CA THR A 186 -13.51 12.04 0.78
C THR A 186 -12.24 11.39 1.34
N GLU A 187 -12.03 11.39 2.66
CA GLU A 187 -10.96 10.65 3.32
C GLU A 187 -11.05 9.13 3.09
N TYR A 188 -12.21 8.62 2.70
CA TYR A 188 -12.42 7.22 2.30
C TYR A 188 -12.02 6.93 0.85
N LYS A 189 -11.77 7.96 0.03
CA LYS A 189 -11.40 7.75 -1.38
C LYS A 189 -10.00 7.15 -1.51
N CYS A 190 -9.91 6.02 -2.21
CA CYS A 190 -8.67 5.40 -2.70
C CYS A 190 -8.89 4.77 -4.08
N CYS A 191 -7.82 4.51 -4.80
CA CYS A 191 -7.83 3.85 -6.11
C CYS A 191 -6.95 2.60 -6.06
N PRO A 192 -7.53 1.42 -6.34
CA PRO A 192 -8.94 1.10 -6.62
C PRO A 192 -9.90 1.47 -5.48
N PRO A 193 -11.22 1.62 -5.74
CA PRO A 193 -12.18 2.01 -4.71
C PRO A 193 -12.46 0.90 -3.69
N ILE A 194 -12.85 1.28 -2.48
CA ILE A 194 -13.46 0.37 -1.50
C ILE A 194 -14.81 -0.12 -2.08
N ARG A 195 -15.00 -1.44 -2.13
CA ARG A 195 -16.21 -2.06 -2.67
C ARG A 195 -17.17 -2.51 -1.58
N GLY A 196 -18.31 -3.07 -1.99
CA GLY A 196 -19.36 -3.46 -1.07
C GLY A 196 -19.01 -4.63 -0.15
N GLN A 197 -19.89 -4.86 0.85
CA GLN A 197 -19.72 -5.86 1.90
C GLN A 197 -19.46 -7.27 1.33
N SER A 198 -20.22 -7.70 0.33
CA SER A 198 -20.03 -9.03 -0.27
C SER A 198 -18.65 -9.22 -0.90
N ASN A 199 -18.12 -8.18 -1.55
CA ASN A 199 -16.78 -8.18 -2.09
C ASN A 199 -15.71 -8.27 -0.97
N ARG A 200 -15.90 -7.52 0.12
CA ARG A 200 -15.03 -7.57 1.32
C ARG A 200 -14.97 -8.99 1.89
N ASP A 201 -16.10 -9.68 1.99
CA ASP A 201 -16.16 -11.04 2.52
C ASP A 201 -15.41 -12.04 1.61
N LEU A 202 -15.49 -11.91 0.27
CA LEU A 202 -14.73 -12.71 -0.67
C LEU A 202 -13.22 -12.43 -0.60
N LEU A 203 -12.80 -11.17 -0.35
CA LEU A 203 -11.39 -10.85 -0.12
C LEU A 203 -10.89 -11.50 1.18
N TRP A 204 -11.70 -11.53 2.23
CA TRP A 204 -11.35 -12.25 3.46
C TRP A 204 -11.19 -13.75 3.24
N GLU A 205 -12.07 -14.38 2.47
CA GLU A 205 -11.91 -15.79 2.08
C GLU A 205 -10.58 -16.02 1.37
N ALA A 206 -10.21 -15.10 0.45
CA ALA A 206 -8.96 -15.18 -0.29
C ALA A 206 -7.69 -14.93 0.56
N VAL A 207 -7.79 -14.15 1.64
CA VAL A 207 -6.73 -14.01 2.65
C VAL A 207 -6.58 -15.30 3.48
N LEU A 208 -7.71 -15.89 3.88
CA LEU A 208 -7.72 -17.11 4.70
C LEU A 208 -7.24 -18.34 3.94
N ASP A 209 -7.58 -18.47 2.66
CA ASP A 209 -7.17 -19.60 1.81
C ASP A 209 -5.76 -19.43 1.20
N GLY A 210 -5.12 -18.26 1.39
CA GLY A 210 -3.78 -17.96 0.89
C GLY A 210 -3.72 -17.55 -0.59
N THR A 211 -4.85 -17.28 -1.23
CA THR A 211 -4.89 -16.67 -2.58
C THR A 211 -4.28 -15.27 -2.56
N ILE A 212 -4.57 -14.47 -1.52
CA ILE A 212 -3.90 -13.20 -1.21
C ILE A 212 -2.72 -13.50 -0.28
N ASP A 213 -1.53 -13.08 -0.67
CA ASP A 213 -0.28 -13.43 0.02
C ASP A 213 -0.05 -12.65 1.30
N PHE A 214 -0.41 -11.36 1.33
CA PHE A 214 -0.19 -10.49 2.48
C PHE A 214 -1.09 -9.25 2.45
N VAL A 215 -1.07 -8.49 3.55
CA VAL A 215 -1.91 -7.30 3.75
C VAL A 215 -1.04 -6.11 4.09
N VAL A 216 -1.32 -4.94 3.47
CA VAL A 216 -0.53 -3.72 3.60
C VAL A 216 -1.39 -2.49 3.89
N SER A 217 -0.75 -1.38 4.24
CA SER A 217 -1.45 -0.12 4.50
C SER A 217 -1.82 0.65 3.24
N ASP A 218 -1.01 0.55 2.20
CA ASP A 218 -1.02 1.48 1.07
C ASP A 218 -1.20 2.94 1.54
N HIS A 219 -0.42 3.33 2.58
CA HIS A 219 -0.49 4.65 3.18
C HIS A 219 -0.19 5.74 2.14
N SER A 220 -1.21 6.49 1.77
CA SER A 220 -1.12 7.55 0.77
C SER A 220 -1.83 8.82 1.27
N PRO A 221 -1.20 9.55 2.22
CA PRO A 221 -1.76 10.75 2.82
C PRO A 221 -1.64 11.95 1.88
N CYS A 222 -2.57 12.89 2.02
CA CYS A 222 -2.47 14.21 1.41
C CYS A 222 -3.05 15.27 2.35
N THR A 223 -2.96 16.54 1.94
CA THR A 223 -3.58 17.65 2.66
C THR A 223 -5.11 17.66 2.48
N PRO A 224 -5.89 18.22 3.42
CA PRO A 224 -7.34 18.25 3.32
C PRO A 224 -7.88 18.97 2.09
N ASP A 225 -7.17 19.97 1.56
CA ASP A 225 -7.53 20.68 0.34
C ASP A 225 -7.45 19.79 -0.92
N LEU A 226 -6.44 18.93 -1.03
CA LEU A 226 -6.37 17.92 -2.09
C LEU A 226 -7.43 16.83 -1.94
N LYS A 227 -7.87 16.54 -0.72
CA LYS A 227 -9.01 15.68 -0.45
C LYS A 227 -10.35 16.35 -0.73
N LEU A 228 -10.40 17.64 -1.06
CA LEU A 228 -11.63 18.42 -1.15
C LEU A 228 -12.53 18.22 0.09
N HIS A 229 -11.90 18.02 1.25
CA HIS A 229 -12.59 17.63 2.47
C HIS A 229 -13.28 18.83 3.13
N PRO A 230 -14.51 18.70 3.66
CA PRO A 230 -15.25 19.80 4.29
C PRO A 230 -14.51 20.53 5.40
N CYS A 231 -13.56 19.90 6.08
CA CYS A 231 -12.79 20.54 7.15
C CYS A 231 -11.72 21.54 6.65
N CYS A 232 -11.49 21.68 5.34
CA CYS A 232 -10.45 22.58 4.83
C CYS A 232 -10.81 24.08 4.89
N GLY A 233 -12.04 24.42 5.31
CA GLY A 233 -12.45 25.80 5.59
C GLY A 233 -12.34 26.75 4.40
N GLY A 234 -12.72 26.31 3.20
CA GLY A 234 -12.73 27.12 1.99
C GLY A 234 -11.37 27.28 1.29
N LYS A 235 -10.36 26.48 1.66
CA LYS A 235 -9.05 26.45 0.97
C LYS A 235 -9.05 25.58 -0.28
N ILE A 236 -10.22 25.14 -0.74
CA ILE A 236 -10.39 24.35 -1.95
C ILE A 236 -10.12 25.24 -3.18
N ALA A 237 -9.49 24.67 -4.22
CA ALA A 237 -9.24 25.38 -5.47
C ALA A 237 -10.53 25.93 -6.07
N HIS A 238 -10.46 27.12 -6.64
CA HIS A 238 -11.63 27.80 -7.21
C HIS A 238 -12.31 26.92 -8.28
N GLY A 239 -13.59 26.64 -8.08
CA GLY A 239 -14.40 25.81 -8.99
C GLY A 239 -14.48 24.33 -8.63
N ALA A 240 -13.72 23.87 -7.64
CA ALA A 240 -13.88 22.51 -7.10
C ALA A 240 -15.06 22.44 -6.13
N THR A 241 -15.73 21.29 -6.06
CA THR A 241 -16.84 21.04 -5.15
C THR A 241 -16.31 20.38 -3.87
N GLU A 242 -16.69 20.93 -2.74
CA GLU A 242 -16.38 20.34 -1.43
C GLU A 242 -17.07 18.98 -1.30
N GLY A 243 -16.32 17.96 -0.84
CA GLY A 243 -16.82 16.60 -0.71
C GLY A 243 -16.90 15.80 -2.02
N ASP A 244 -16.39 16.32 -3.11
CA ASP A 244 -16.38 15.65 -4.43
C ASP A 244 -15.44 14.46 -4.44
N PHE A 245 -15.99 13.24 -4.45
CA PHE A 245 -15.23 12.00 -4.54
C PHE A 245 -14.55 11.81 -5.90
N VAL A 246 -15.06 12.37 -6.97
CA VAL A 246 -14.47 12.20 -8.31
C VAL A 246 -13.21 13.05 -8.42
N GLY A 247 -13.28 14.31 -8.01
CA GLY A 247 -12.18 15.27 -8.07
C GLY A 247 -11.14 15.13 -6.95
N ALA A 248 -11.48 14.54 -5.79
CA ALA A 248 -10.58 14.43 -4.64
C ALA A 248 -9.38 13.52 -4.93
N TRP A 249 -8.24 13.77 -4.26
CA TRP A 249 -7.08 12.87 -4.29
C TRP A 249 -7.43 11.47 -3.76
N GLY A 250 -7.01 10.41 -4.49
CA GLY A 250 -7.16 9.01 -4.08
C GLY A 250 -6.02 8.54 -3.19
N GLY A 251 -6.33 8.16 -1.95
CA GLY A 251 -5.36 7.61 -1.01
C GLY A 251 -5.84 7.71 0.43
N ILE A 252 -5.52 6.71 1.25
CA ILE A 252 -5.91 6.61 2.67
C ILE A 252 -4.69 6.71 3.58
N ALA A 253 -4.78 7.53 4.63
CA ALA A 253 -3.78 7.60 5.69
C ALA A 253 -4.04 6.50 6.72
N SER A 254 -3.11 5.51 6.84
CA SER A 254 -3.31 4.32 7.67
C SER A 254 -2.02 3.68 8.22
N VAL A 255 -0.83 4.26 8.00
CA VAL A 255 0.42 3.70 8.52
C VAL A 255 0.41 3.67 10.06
N GLY A 256 0.91 2.58 10.65
CA GLY A 256 0.98 2.43 12.11
C GLY A 256 -0.29 1.90 12.78
N ILE A 257 -1.44 1.86 12.09
CA ILE A 257 -2.71 1.36 12.65
C ILE A 257 -3.17 0.03 12.01
N GLY A 258 -2.41 -0.50 11.07
CA GLY A 258 -2.77 -1.72 10.34
C GLY A 258 -2.87 -2.97 11.22
N LEU A 259 -1.98 -3.11 12.23
CA LEU A 259 -1.99 -4.27 13.12
C LEU A 259 -3.29 -4.39 13.93
N PRO A 260 -3.74 -3.37 14.69
CA PRO A 260 -5.02 -3.43 15.40
C PRO A 260 -6.22 -3.58 14.46
N LEU A 261 -6.22 -2.94 13.28
CA LEU A 261 -7.27 -3.08 12.29
C LEU A 261 -7.40 -4.53 11.79
N LEU A 262 -6.29 -5.12 11.33
CA LEU A 262 -6.27 -6.49 10.84
C LEU A 262 -6.65 -7.50 11.93
N TRP A 263 -6.12 -7.31 13.15
CA TRP A 263 -6.42 -8.20 14.26
C TRP A 263 -7.89 -8.16 14.66
N THR A 264 -8.47 -6.97 14.79
CA THR A 264 -9.86 -6.80 15.21
C THR A 264 -10.82 -7.55 14.28
N GLU A 265 -10.68 -7.40 12.99
CA GLU A 265 -11.53 -8.05 12.00
C GLU A 265 -11.12 -9.50 11.74
N GLY A 266 -9.83 -9.79 11.72
CA GLY A 266 -9.29 -11.12 11.46
C GLY A 266 -9.59 -12.12 12.58
N LYS A 267 -9.51 -11.69 13.84
CA LYS A 267 -9.86 -12.52 15.00
C LYS A 267 -11.28 -13.04 14.91
N ARG A 268 -12.24 -12.20 14.52
CA ARG A 268 -13.65 -12.59 14.32
C ARG A 268 -13.83 -13.62 13.21
N ARG A 269 -12.87 -13.72 12.29
CA ARG A 269 -12.84 -14.65 11.16
C ARG A 269 -11.90 -15.84 11.37
N GLY A 270 -11.34 -15.98 12.57
CA GLY A 270 -10.52 -17.11 12.98
C GLY A 270 -9.01 -16.97 12.70
N LEU A 271 -8.50 -15.78 12.34
CA LEU A 271 -7.06 -15.56 12.27
C LEU A 271 -6.41 -15.75 13.64
N SER A 272 -5.31 -16.50 13.66
CA SER A 272 -4.40 -16.60 14.79
C SER A 272 -3.35 -15.46 14.76
N LEU A 273 -2.64 -15.27 15.87
CA LEU A 273 -1.49 -14.35 15.92
C LEU A 273 -0.38 -14.75 14.94
N GLN A 274 -0.21 -16.06 14.71
CA GLN A 274 0.74 -16.58 13.73
C GLN A 274 0.33 -16.21 12.29
N ASP A 275 -0.97 -16.25 11.98
CA ASP A 275 -1.47 -15.82 10.67
C ASP A 275 -1.24 -14.33 10.46
N VAL A 276 -1.48 -13.50 11.48
CA VAL A 276 -1.18 -12.06 11.43
C VAL A 276 0.32 -11.84 11.18
N ALA A 277 1.22 -12.50 11.94
CA ALA A 277 2.65 -12.38 11.74
C ALA A 277 3.08 -12.82 10.32
N ARG A 278 2.49 -13.89 9.79
CA ARG A 278 2.71 -14.34 8.42
C ARG A 278 2.31 -13.27 7.40
N LEU A 279 1.11 -12.70 7.54
CA LEU A 279 0.53 -11.75 6.59
C LEU A 279 1.21 -10.38 6.58
N VAL A 280 1.67 -9.87 7.72
CA VAL A 280 2.21 -8.49 7.80
C VAL A 280 3.72 -8.42 8.08
N CYS A 281 4.38 -9.55 8.40
CA CYS A 281 5.82 -9.59 8.67
C CYS A 281 6.56 -10.52 7.71
N GLU A 282 6.28 -11.84 7.73
CA GLU A 282 7.07 -12.83 6.99
C GLU A 282 6.92 -12.67 5.48
N HIS A 283 5.69 -12.64 4.98
CA HIS A 283 5.44 -12.57 3.54
C HIS A 283 5.83 -11.21 2.96
N THR A 284 5.62 -10.12 3.68
CA THR A 284 6.07 -8.78 3.26
C THR A 284 7.58 -8.67 3.21
N ALA A 285 8.31 -9.23 4.19
CA ALA A 285 9.76 -9.26 4.18
C ALA A 285 10.31 -10.10 3.02
N ARG A 286 9.72 -11.28 2.77
CA ARG A 286 10.08 -12.14 1.64
C ARG A 286 9.84 -11.42 0.31
N HIS A 287 8.69 -10.78 0.14
CA HIS A 287 8.37 -10.00 -1.05
C HIS A 287 9.39 -8.89 -1.31
N ALA A 288 9.81 -8.17 -0.27
CA ALA A 288 10.85 -7.15 -0.38
C ALA A 288 12.27 -7.74 -0.56
N GLY A 289 12.44 -9.08 -0.63
CA GLY A 289 13.74 -9.75 -0.71
C GLY A 289 14.58 -9.58 0.57
N LEU A 290 13.93 -9.55 1.73
CA LEU A 290 14.53 -9.38 3.06
C LEU A 290 14.26 -10.57 3.98
N GLY A 291 13.75 -11.68 3.47
CA GLY A 291 13.36 -12.85 4.27
C GLY A 291 14.51 -13.56 4.96
N ASP A 292 15.75 -13.34 4.53
CA ASP A 292 17.00 -13.80 5.16
C ASP A 292 17.46 -12.90 6.31
N ARG A 293 16.87 -11.73 6.46
CA ARG A 293 17.24 -10.73 7.47
C ARG A 293 16.08 -10.33 8.40
N LYS A 294 14.84 -10.27 7.89
CA LYS A 294 13.66 -9.72 8.58
C LYS A 294 12.43 -10.62 8.43
N GLY A 295 11.35 -10.28 9.15
CA GLY A 295 10.03 -10.84 8.97
C GLY A 295 9.64 -11.98 9.90
N ARG A 296 10.59 -12.54 10.67
CA ARG A 296 10.30 -13.58 11.67
C ARG A 296 11.31 -13.52 12.82
N ILE A 297 10.94 -14.11 13.94
CA ILE A 297 11.84 -14.26 15.09
C ILE A 297 12.67 -15.55 14.89
N ALA A 298 13.94 -15.38 14.54
CA ALA A 298 14.87 -16.50 14.37
C ALA A 298 16.31 -16.06 14.65
N VAL A 299 17.15 -17.00 15.07
CA VAL A 299 18.58 -16.75 15.31
C VAL A 299 19.26 -16.31 14.00
N GLY A 300 20.02 -15.21 14.05
CA GLY A 300 20.73 -14.65 12.91
C GLY A 300 19.96 -13.59 12.13
N LEU A 301 18.69 -13.36 12.43
CA LEU A 301 17.90 -12.25 11.86
C LEU A 301 18.00 -10.99 12.75
N ASP A 302 17.61 -9.85 12.19
CA ASP A 302 17.51 -8.61 12.92
C ASP A 302 16.51 -8.75 14.08
N ALA A 303 16.86 -8.20 15.25
CA ALA A 303 16.00 -8.19 16.43
C ALA A 303 14.93 -7.08 16.31
N ASP A 304 14.00 -7.27 15.38
CA ASP A 304 12.87 -6.38 15.12
C ASP A 304 11.62 -6.96 15.78
N PHE A 305 11.00 -6.22 16.67
CA PHE A 305 9.85 -6.69 17.44
C PHE A 305 8.79 -5.61 17.58
N VAL A 306 7.53 -6.05 17.65
CA VAL A 306 6.41 -5.28 18.17
C VAL A 306 5.93 -5.97 19.44
N VAL A 307 5.95 -5.24 20.56
CA VAL A 307 5.36 -5.67 21.83
C VAL A 307 3.98 -5.04 21.91
N TRP A 308 2.93 -5.85 22.00
CA TRP A 308 1.55 -5.39 21.99
C TRP A 308 0.64 -6.31 22.78
N ASP A 309 -0.48 -5.78 23.28
CA ASP A 309 -1.54 -6.57 23.90
C ASP A 309 -2.69 -6.74 22.90
N PRO A 310 -2.95 -7.95 22.38
CA PRO A 310 -4.01 -8.19 21.40
C PRO A 310 -5.42 -8.07 21.96
N GLU A 311 -5.59 -8.10 23.28
CA GLU A 311 -6.92 -8.03 23.93
C GLU A 311 -7.27 -6.63 24.43
N GLU A 312 -6.30 -5.74 24.53
CA GLU A 312 -6.51 -4.39 25.02
C GLU A 312 -7.40 -3.57 24.07
N ASP A 313 -8.35 -2.83 24.66
CA ASP A 313 -9.20 -1.93 23.90
C ASP A 313 -8.39 -0.73 23.40
N ASN A 314 -8.56 -0.42 22.12
CA ASN A 314 -7.90 0.67 21.45
C ASN A 314 -8.92 1.50 20.65
N LEU A 315 -8.89 2.80 20.81
CA LEU A 315 -9.68 3.73 20.02
C LEU A 315 -8.72 4.55 19.15
N ILE A 316 -8.91 4.46 17.83
CA ILE A 316 -8.08 5.23 16.89
C ILE A 316 -8.49 6.70 16.97
N ASP A 317 -7.61 7.53 17.54
CA ASP A 317 -7.78 8.97 17.63
C ASP A 317 -6.83 9.64 16.63
N ALA A 318 -7.38 10.26 15.58
CA ALA A 318 -6.60 10.91 14.51
C ALA A 318 -5.62 11.94 15.07
N GLU A 319 -6.00 12.68 16.13
CA GLU A 319 -5.13 13.71 16.73
C GLU A 319 -3.89 13.12 17.41
N LYS A 320 -3.98 11.88 17.89
CA LYS A 320 -2.89 11.16 18.53
C LYS A 320 -2.01 10.36 17.56
N LEU A 321 -2.46 10.17 16.32
CA LEU A 321 -1.65 9.49 15.31
C LEU A 321 -0.46 10.36 14.91
N HIS A 322 0.67 9.71 14.57
CA HIS A 322 1.89 10.37 14.11
C HIS A 322 1.81 10.84 12.65
N PHE A 323 0.60 11.16 12.16
CA PHE A 323 0.38 11.68 10.82
C PHE A 323 0.59 13.20 10.79
N ARG A 324 1.27 13.66 9.75
CA ARG A 324 1.39 15.10 9.51
C ARG A 324 0.03 15.74 9.25
N ASN A 325 -0.80 15.07 8.46
CA ASN A 325 -2.18 15.49 8.17
C ASN A 325 -3.13 14.58 8.95
N LYS A 326 -3.87 15.15 9.90
CA LYS A 326 -4.74 14.43 10.84
C LYS A 326 -6.08 14.03 10.19
N LEU A 327 -6.03 13.44 9.01
CA LEU A 327 -7.20 13.04 8.22
C LEU A 327 -7.11 11.56 7.87
N THR A 328 -8.05 10.77 8.41
CA THR A 328 -8.12 9.33 8.18
C THR A 328 -9.56 8.84 8.35
N PRO A 329 -10.02 7.83 7.57
CA PRO A 329 -11.36 7.25 7.73
C PRO A 329 -11.50 6.40 8.99
N TYR A 330 -10.43 6.27 9.77
CA TYR A 330 -10.41 5.44 10.98
C TYR A 330 -10.56 6.22 12.29
N HIS A 331 -10.77 7.54 12.23
CA HIS A 331 -11.00 8.35 13.43
C HIS A 331 -12.20 7.81 14.22
N GLU A 332 -12.06 7.72 15.54
CA GLU A 332 -13.05 7.15 16.48
C GLU A 332 -13.43 5.67 16.22
N ARG A 333 -12.62 4.94 15.44
CA ARG A 333 -12.86 3.52 15.22
C ARG A 333 -12.35 2.69 16.41
N PRO A 334 -13.24 1.92 17.07
CA PRO A 334 -12.82 1.00 18.13
C PRO A 334 -12.11 -0.22 17.53
N CYS A 335 -10.99 -0.59 18.13
CA CYS A 335 -10.17 -1.74 17.76
C CYS A 335 -9.78 -2.54 18.99
N LYS A 336 -9.31 -3.77 18.76
CA LYS A 336 -8.53 -4.56 19.72
C LYS A 336 -7.07 -4.52 19.32
N GLY A 337 -6.21 -4.52 20.33
CA GLY A 337 -4.77 -4.54 20.13
C GLY A 337 -4.12 -3.17 20.29
N LEU A 338 -3.31 -3.03 21.33
CA LEU A 338 -2.54 -1.83 21.58
C LEU A 338 -1.04 -2.14 21.49
N VAL A 339 -0.32 -1.36 20.69
CA VAL A 339 1.14 -1.47 20.59
C VAL A 339 1.78 -0.72 21.74
N HIS A 340 2.56 -1.44 22.57
CA HIS A 340 3.29 -0.90 23.69
C HIS A 340 4.69 -0.43 23.30
N GLN A 341 5.42 -1.27 22.53
CA GLN A 341 6.77 -0.92 22.09
C GLN A 341 7.03 -1.40 20.67
N THR A 342 7.88 -0.66 19.97
CA THR A 342 8.49 -1.08 18.70
C THR A 342 10.01 -1.10 18.90
N VAL A 343 10.62 -2.22 18.53
CA VAL A 343 12.05 -2.48 18.65
C VAL A 343 12.63 -2.71 17.25
N VAL A 344 13.71 -2.02 16.91
CA VAL A 344 14.44 -2.18 15.65
C VAL A 344 15.90 -2.55 15.97
N ARG A 345 16.33 -3.70 15.49
CA ARG A 345 17.67 -4.27 15.74
C ARG A 345 18.08 -4.20 17.23
N GLY A 346 17.13 -4.54 18.12
CA GLY A 346 17.33 -4.56 19.55
C GLY A 346 17.22 -3.19 20.26
N SER A 347 17.00 -2.10 19.53
CA SER A 347 16.79 -0.76 20.10
C SER A 347 15.30 -0.43 20.14
N VAL A 348 14.80 0.00 21.31
CA VAL A 348 13.43 0.51 21.44
C VAL A 348 13.34 1.85 20.72
N VAL A 349 12.50 1.92 19.69
CA VAL A 349 12.29 3.13 18.87
C VAL A 349 10.98 3.83 19.18
N TYR A 350 10.02 3.11 19.76
CA TYR A 350 8.75 3.64 20.23
C TYR A 350 8.37 2.96 21.55
N ASP A 351 7.87 3.74 22.50
CA ASP A 351 7.37 3.24 23.79
C ASP A 351 6.16 4.08 24.22
N ILE A 352 4.99 3.45 24.33
CA ILE A 352 3.75 4.12 24.71
C ILE A 352 3.82 4.76 26.09
N SER A 353 4.65 4.21 27.01
CA SER A 353 4.83 4.77 28.35
C SER A 353 5.54 6.15 28.35
N GLN A 354 6.15 6.52 27.24
CA GLN A 354 6.80 7.83 27.02
C GLN A 354 5.88 8.82 26.31
N VAL A 355 4.66 8.40 25.94
CA VAL A 355 3.67 9.29 25.34
C VAL A 355 3.12 10.23 26.40
N ASP A 356 3.18 11.53 26.17
CA ASP A 356 2.62 12.58 27.00
C ASP A 356 1.51 13.33 26.27
N ASP A 357 0.95 14.38 26.87
CA ASP A 357 -0.10 15.20 26.28
C ASP A 357 0.44 16.19 25.21
N SER A 358 1.71 16.12 24.84
CA SER A 358 2.24 16.93 23.75
C SER A 358 1.70 16.43 22.41
N HIS A 359 1.36 17.34 21.53
CA HIS A 359 0.92 17.05 20.18
C HIS A 359 2.13 16.92 19.21
N SER A 360 3.31 16.59 19.76
CA SER A 360 4.50 16.37 18.96
C SER A 360 4.38 15.07 18.17
N TRP A 361 4.75 15.07 16.90
CA TRP A 361 4.82 13.88 16.08
C TRP A 361 5.90 12.88 16.55
N GLU A 362 6.86 13.33 17.36
CA GLU A 362 7.91 12.50 17.99
C GLU A 362 7.47 11.86 19.30
N ASN A 363 6.24 12.12 19.74
CA ASN A 363 5.73 11.67 21.02
C ASN A 363 5.77 10.13 21.13
N GLY A 364 6.45 9.61 22.16
CA GLY A 364 6.69 8.18 22.35
C GLY A 364 7.86 7.61 21.54
N PHE A 365 8.46 8.36 20.59
CA PHE A 365 9.64 7.91 19.86
C PHE A 365 10.94 8.15 20.64
N SER A 366 11.95 7.31 20.37
CA SER A 366 13.31 7.49 20.91
C SER A 366 13.90 8.83 20.46
N LYS A 367 14.73 9.43 21.32
CA LYS A 367 15.37 10.74 21.05
C LYS A 367 16.31 10.74 19.84
N ALA A 368 16.84 9.57 19.48
CA ALA A 368 17.74 9.41 18.35
C ALA A 368 17.18 8.34 17.40
N PRO A 369 16.95 8.66 16.12
CA PRO A 369 16.59 7.69 15.12
C PRO A 369 17.72 6.69 14.91
N CYS A 370 17.39 5.39 14.76
CA CYS A 370 18.38 4.31 14.55
C CYS A 370 18.12 3.51 13.27
N GLY A 371 17.13 3.90 12.49
CA GLY A 371 16.79 3.26 11.23
C GLY A 371 17.91 3.36 10.20
N GLN A 372 17.96 2.43 9.28
CA GLN A 372 18.96 2.36 8.21
C GLN A 372 18.28 2.28 6.85
N TRP A 373 18.92 2.88 5.86
CA TRP A 373 18.56 2.66 4.48
C TRP A 373 18.96 1.25 4.05
N ILE A 374 18.03 0.52 3.42
CA ILE A 374 18.27 -0.84 2.97
C ILE A 374 18.61 -0.82 1.49
N ASP A 375 19.90 -0.93 1.17
CA ASP A 375 20.47 -1.05 -0.17
C ASP A 375 21.18 -2.39 -0.41
N SER A 376 21.11 -3.32 0.56
CA SER A 376 21.72 -4.65 0.44
C SER A 376 21.17 -5.42 -0.78
N PRO A 377 21.96 -6.30 -1.41
CA PRO A 377 21.50 -7.12 -2.52
C PRO A 377 20.20 -7.86 -2.21
N ILE A 378 19.35 -8.04 -3.21
CA ILE A 378 18.07 -8.73 -3.07
C ILE A 378 18.32 -10.23 -2.99
N SER A 379 17.95 -10.86 -1.87
CA SER A 379 17.87 -12.32 -1.73
C SER A 379 16.43 -12.75 -2.00
N ARG A 380 16.19 -13.29 -3.18
CA ARG A 380 14.90 -13.93 -3.54
C ARG A 380 15.13 -15.43 -3.63
N GLN A 381 14.82 -16.13 -2.52
CA GLN A 381 14.76 -17.59 -2.47
C GLN A 381 13.37 -18.09 -2.74
#